data_8c07df42560a2d8761bc01db7f55118a
#
_entry.id   8c07df42560a2d8761bc01db7f55118a
#
_cell.length_a   1.000
_cell.length_b   1.000
_cell.length_c   1.000
_cell.angle_alpha   90.00
_cell.angle_beta   90.00
_cell.angle_gamma   90.00
#
_symmetry.space_group_name_H-M   'P 1'
#
loop_
_entity.id
_entity.type
_entity.pdbx_description
1 polymer ?
#
loop_
_entity_poly.entity_id
_entity_poly.type
_entity_poly.pdbx_seq_one_letter_code
_entity_poly.pdbx_strand_id
1 'polypeptide(L)'
;MNDIRIGFGYDFHKLIEGHSLKLADVTIKSDYTVCAHSDGDIVLHSLSDSIYGAIANGDIGTHFPSNDKNLNIRSSEILSHAHKMLEASDYHISNVDITIVLEKPRLQDFILEMRENISRLISLDIDRISIKSSTSQKIGLIGNNQAIACYSSILVKK
;
A
#
# COMPACT_ATOMS: atom_id res chain seq x y z
N MET A 1 -28.70 11.05 -4.24
CA MET A 1 -27.55 11.73 -3.57
C MET A 1 -26.33 10.88 -3.88
N ASN A 2 -25.22 11.50 -4.34
CA ASN A 2 -23.98 10.74 -4.52
C ASN A 2 -23.45 10.36 -3.14
N ASP A 3 -23.38 9.07 -2.82
CA ASP A 3 -22.73 8.58 -1.59
C ASP A 3 -21.22 8.60 -1.82
N ILE A 4 -20.53 9.52 -1.14
CA ILE A 4 -19.07 9.71 -1.21
C ILE A 4 -18.48 9.26 0.12
N ARG A 5 -17.43 8.44 0.07
CA ARG A 5 -16.71 7.97 1.26
C ARG A 5 -15.21 8.16 1.11
N ILE A 6 -14.55 8.26 2.24
CA ILE A 6 -13.08 8.31 2.35
C ILE A 6 -12.64 7.03 3.04
N GLY A 7 -11.58 6.41 2.51
CA GLY A 7 -10.82 5.38 3.18
C GLY A 7 -9.43 5.87 3.52
N PHE A 8 -8.93 5.46 4.67
CA PHE A 8 -7.56 5.72 5.11
C PHE A 8 -6.91 4.41 5.55
N GLY A 9 -5.72 4.14 5.05
CA GLY A 9 -4.92 2.98 5.40
C GLY A 9 -3.54 3.40 5.88
N TYR A 10 -3.01 2.64 6.81
CA TYR A 10 -1.68 2.82 7.38
C TYR A 10 -1.01 1.46 7.53
N ASP A 11 0.25 1.37 7.11
CA ASP A 11 1.07 0.20 7.35
C ASP A 11 2.48 0.61 7.81
N PHE A 12 3.04 -0.15 8.75
CA PHE A 12 4.33 0.11 9.36
C PHE A 12 5.07 -1.20 9.58
N HIS A 13 6.24 -1.35 8.95
CA HIS A 13 7.01 -2.58 9.04
C HIS A 13 8.45 -2.32 9.47
N LYS A 14 9.00 -3.30 10.19
CA LYS A 14 10.42 -3.35 10.51
C LYS A 14 11.23 -3.61 9.24
N LEU A 15 12.33 -2.88 9.09
CA LEU A 15 13.39 -3.16 8.12
C LEU A 15 14.49 -3.99 8.78
N ILE A 16 15.00 -4.94 8.03
CA ILE A 16 16.17 -5.76 8.36
C ILE A 16 17.16 -5.69 7.20
N GLU A 17 18.41 -6.11 7.41
CA GLU A 17 19.38 -6.24 6.31
C GLU A 17 18.83 -7.13 5.20
N GLY A 18 19.03 -6.72 3.95
CA GLY A 18 18.50 -7.42 2.79
C GLY A 18 19.06 -6.89 1.50
N HIS A 19 18.38 -7.16 0.37
CA HIS A 19 18.88 -6.78 -0.96
C HIS A 19 17.85 -5.98 -1.77
N SER A 20 16.60 -5.97 -1.35
CA SER A 20 15.54 -5.25 -2.07
C SER A 20 14.34 -4.95 -1.18
N LEU A 21 13.63 -3.90 -1.56
CA LEU A 21 12.27 -3.59 -1.10
C LEU A 21 11.29 -3.87 -2.24
N LYS A 22 10.09 -4.35 -1.90
CA LYS A 22 8.97 -4.47 -2.82
C LYS A 22 7.94 -3.42 -2.46
N LEU A 23 7.67 -2.47 -3.37
CA LEU A 23 6.76 -1.35 -3.15
C LEU A 23 5.87 -1.16 -4.39
N ALA A 24 4.56 -1.28 -4.25
CA ALA A 24 3.59 -1.25 -5.34
C ALA A 24 3.95 -2.25 -6.47
N ASP A 25 4.33 -3.46 -6.10
CA ASP A 25 4.77 -4.55 -6.99
C ASP A 25 6.05 -4.23 -7.80
N VAL A 26 6.80 -3.17 -7.42
CA VAL A 26 8.12 -2.84 -7.96
C VAL A 26 9.20 -3.34 -7.03
N THR A 27 10.18 -4.08 -7.57
CA THR A 27 11.36 -4.53 -6.83
C THR A 27 12.47 -3.49 -6.93
N ILE A 28 12.81 -2.87 -5.81
CA ILE A 28 13.77 -1.78 -5.71
C ILE A 28 15.02 -2.27 -4.97
N LYS A 29 16.19 -2.14 -5.59
CA LYS A 29 17.46 -2.48 -4.94
C LYS A 29 17.65 -1.66 -3.67
N SER A 30 18.00 -2.32 -2.57
CA SER A 30 18.15 -1.70 -1.24
C SER A 30 19.11 -2.53 -0.40
N ASP A 31 19.73 -1.92 0.62
CA ASP A 31 20.48 -2.63 1.67
C ASP A 31 19.55 -3.22 2.74
N TYR A 32 18.24 -3.01 2.57
CA TYR A 32 17.19 -3.44 3.51
C TYR A 32 16.10 -4.22 2.81
N THR A 33 15.38 -5.04 3.59
CA THR A 33 14.14 -5.70 3.20
C THR A 33 13.11 -5.56 4.32
N VAL A 34 11.83 -5.71 3.96
CA VAL A 34 10.72 -5.67 4.93
C VAL A 34 10.62 -7.02 5.65
N CYS A 35 10.57 -6.99 6.97
CA CYS A 35 10.25 -8.18 7.78
C CYS A 35 8.73 -8.33 7.87
N ALA A 36 8.15 -9.22 7.08
CA ALA A 36 6.71 -9.43 6.99
C ALA A 36 6.32 -10.92 6.89
N HIS A 37 5.05 -11.22 7.14
CA HIS A 37 4.45 -12.54 6.91
C HIS A 37 4.04 -12.74 5.44
N SER A 38 3.71 -11.66 4.74
CA SER A 38 3.42 -11.58 3.30
C SER A 38 4.70 -11.33 2.49
N ASP A 39 4.56 -10.93 1.23
CA ASP A 39 5.68 -10.45 0.39
C ASP A 39 6.22 -9.06 0.80
N GLY A 40 5.64 -8.43 1.84
CA GLY A 40 6.14 -7.21 2.47
C GLY A 40 5.87 -5.92 1.72
N ASP A 41 4.95 -5.90 0.75
CA ASP A 41 4.58 -4.69 0.02
C ASP A 41 3.63 -3.81 0.84
N ILE A 42 4.21 -2.93 1.65
CA ILE A 42 3.45 -2.04 2.53
C ILE A 42 2.58 -1.02 1.78
N VAL A 43 2.90 -0.73 0.51
CA VAL A 43 2.11 0.21 -0.30
C VAL A 43 0.77 -0.43 -0.66
N LEU A 44 0.81 -1.67 -1.15
CA LEU A 44 -0.41 -2.40 -1.48
C LEU A 44 -1.20 -2.77 -0.23
N HIS A 45 -0.55 -3.00 0.91
CA HIS A 45 -1.23 -3.23 2.19
C HIS A 45 -1.99 -1.99 2.66
N SER A 46 -1.32 -0.83 2.78
CA SER A 46 -2.00 0.40 3.21
C SER A 46 -3.14 0.78 2.26
N LEU A 47 -2.96 0.59 0.95
CA LEU A 47 -4.01 0.82 -0.04
C LEU A 47 -5.20 -0.14 0.15
N SER A 48 -4.94 -1.42 0.41
CA SER A 48 -6.00 -2.41 0.68
C SER A 48 -6.81 -2.05 1.92
N ASP A 49 -6.15 -1.65 3.00
CA ASP A 49 -6.83 -1.20 4.23
C ASP A 49 -7.66 0.08 4.01
N SER A 50 -7.18 1.00 3.18
CA SER A 50 -7.97 2.17 2.81
C SER A 50 -9.26 1.80 2.08
N ILE A 51 -9.21 0.77 1.21
CA ILE A 51 -10.37 0.26 0.49
C ILE A 51 -11.35 -0.40 1.44
N TYR A 52 -10.90 -1.32 2.31
CA TYR A 52 -11.78 -1.95 3.29
C TYR A 52 -12.41 -0.91 4.23
N GLY A 53 -11.63 0.07 4.68
CA GLY A 53 -12.13 1.15 5.53
C GLY A 53 -13.23 1.99 4.87
N ALA A 54 -13.09 2.34 3.58
CA ALA A 54 -14.10 3.11 2.84
C ALA A 54 -15.46 2.43 2.79
N ILE A 55 -15.49 1.10 2.70
CA ILE A 55 -16.73 0.30 2.67
C ILE A 55 -17.12 -0.26 4.04
N ALA A 56 -16.43 0.14 5.12
CA ALA A 56 -16.66 -0.34 6.48
C ALA A 56 -16.61 -1.88 6.61
N ASN A 57 -15.64 -2.51 5.93
CA ASN A 57 -15.52 -3.97 5.85
C ASN A 57 -14.22 -4.51 6.51
N GLY A 58 -13.88 -3.96 7.68
CA GLY A 58 -12.72 -4.40 8.46
C GLY A 58 -11.38 -3.97 7.86
N ASP A 59 -10.41 -4.87 7.90
CA ASP A 59 -9.02 -4.67 7.54
C ASP A 59 -8.41 -5.93 6.90
N ILE A 60 -7.14 -5.87 6.49
CA ILE A 60 -6.42 -7.04 5.94
C ILE A 60 -6.44 -8.22 6.91
N GLY A 61 -6.24 -7.98 8.21
CA GLY A 61 -6.22 -9.05 9.22
C GLY A 61 -7.53 -9.82 9.32
N THR A 62 -8.66 -9.15 9.06
CA THR A 62 -9.99 -9.77 9.00
C THR A 62 -10.12 -10.74 7.81
N HIS A 63 -9.60 -10.38 6.64
CA HIS A 63 -9.75 -11.16 5.40
C HIS A 63 -8.60 -12.14 5.17
N PHE A 64 -7.40 -11.79 5.62
CA PHE A 64 -6.17 -12.56 5.46
C PHE A 64 -5.44 -12.70 6.80
N PRO A 65 -5.98 -13.45 7.75
CA PRO A 65 -5.32 -13.65 9.05
C PRO A 65 -3.94 -14.27 8.87
N SER A 66 -2.99 -13.90 9.75
CA SER A 66 -1.62 -14.40 9.74
C SER A 66 -1.58 -15.86 10.17
N ASN A 67 -1.73 -16.76 9.22
CA ASN A 67 -1.69 -18.21 9.37
C ASN A 67 -0.91 -18.86 8.21
N ASP A 68 -0.65 -20.16 8.28
CA ASP A 68 0.15 -20.89 7.28
C ASP A 68 -0.41 -20.80 5.85
N LYS A 69 -1.74 -20.64 5.70
CA LYS A 69 -2.37 -20.51 4.38
C LYS A 69 -2.03 -19.19 3.69
N ASN A 70 -1.79 -18.14 4.48
CA ASN A 70 -1.50 -16.79 4.00
C ASN A 70 0.00 -16.46 4.09
N LEU A 71 0.84 -17.43 4.42
CA LEU A 71 2.29 -17.24 4.45
C LEU A 71 2.81 -16.93 3.04
N ASN A 72 3.57 -15.83 2.92
CA ASN A 72 4.11 -15.33 1.64
C ASN A 72 3.04 -14.98 0.60
N ILE A 73 1.79 -14.68 1.02
CA ILE A 73 0.77 -14.20 0.11
C ILE A 73 1.23 -12.95 -0.62
N ARG A 74 0.92 -12.84 -1.90
CA ARG A 74 1.22 -11.65 -2.69
C ARG A 74 0.29 -10.51 -2.31
N SER A 75 0.84 -9.35 -2.00
CA SER A 75 0.04 -8.15 -1.67
C SER A 75 -0.86 -7.70 -2.81
N SER A 76 -0.51 -8.01 -4.06
CA SER A 76 -1.38 -7.80 -5.22
C SER A 76 -2.66 -8.64 -5.19
N GLU A 77 -2.64 -9.83 -4.58
CA GLU A 77 -3.84 -10.66 -4.37
C GLU A 77 -4.74 -10.06 -3.28
N ILE A 78 -4.12 -9.54 -2.21
CA ILE A 78 -4.84 -8.82 -1.14
C ILE A 78 -5.53 -7.58 -1.72
N LEU A 79 -4.82 -6.77 -2.51
CA LEU A 79 -5.39 -5.58 -3.15
C LEU A 79 -6.51 -5.95 -4.14
N SER A 80 -6.33 -7.00 -4.94
CA SER A 80 -7.37 -7.48 -5.86
C SER A 80 -8.63 -7.91 -5.12
N HIS A 81 -8.49 -8.56 -3.96
CA HIS A 81 -9.63 -8.93 -3.12
C HIS A 81 -10.34 -7.68 -2.58
N ALA A 82 -9.60 -6.72 -2.01
CA ALA A 82 -10.17 -5.48 -1.51
C ALA A 82 -10.93 -4.71 -2.60
N HIS A 83 -10.35 -4.60 -3.81
CA HIS A 83 -10.99 -3.94 -4.95
C HIS A 83 -12.28 -4.63 -5.39
N LYS A 84 -12.31 -5.97 -5.46
CA LYS A 84 -13.54 -6.73 -5.75
C LYS A 84 -14.64 -6.51 -4.70
N MET A 85 -14.27 -6.41 -3.42
CA MET A 85 -15.24 -6.12 -2.35
C MET A 85 -15.81 -4.71 -2.48
N LEU A 86 -14.99 -3.74 -2.90
CA LEU A 86 -15.44 -2.38 -3.19
C LEU A 86 -16.48 -2.38 -4.33
N GLU A 87 -16.14 -3.01 -5.47
CA GLU A 87 -17.05 -3.12 -6.63
C GLU A 87 -18.35 -3.82 -6.27
N ALA A 88 -18.28 -4.92 -5.48
CA ALA A 88 -19.47 -5.63 -4.98
C ALA A 88 -20.37 -4.78 -4.07
N SER A 89 -19.84 -3.68 -3.52
CA SER A 89 -20.56 -2.70 -2.72
C SER A 89 -21.09 -1.51 -3.55
N ASP A 90 -20.98 -1.59 -4.88
CA ASP A 90 -21.36 -0.54 -5.85
C ASP A 90 -20.58 0.77 -5.69
N TYR A 91 -19.34 0.72 -5.16
CA TYR A 91 -18.45 1.88 -5.10
C TYR A 91 -17.35 1.79 -6.15
N HIS A 92 -16.92 2.98 -6.60
CA HIS A 92 -15.78 3.14 -7.51
C HIS A 92 -14.77 4.11 -6.92
N ILE A 93 -13.48 3.84 -7.11
CA ILE A 93 -12.41 4.73 -6.67
C ILE A 93 -12.40 5.98 -7.55
N SER A 94 -12.46 7.16 -6.94
CA SER A 94 -12.32 8.45 -7.62
C SER A 94 -10.86 8.88 -7.74
N ASN A 95 -10.08 8.72 -6.67
CA ASN A 95 -8.64 8.96 -6.65
C ASN A 95 -7.96 8.24 -5.49
N VAL A 96 -6.64 8.11 -5.60
CA VAL A 96 -5.73 7.51 -4.61
C VAL A 96 -4.61 8.51 -4.31
N ASP A 97 -4.28 8.69 -3.04
CA ASP A 97 -3.14 9.47 -2.59
C ASP A 97 -2.33 8.68 -1.55
N ILE A 98 -1.06 8.43 -1.85
CA ILE A 98 -0.16 7.58 -1.06
C ILE A 98 1.06 8.39 -0.64
N THR A 99 1.49 8.21 0.60
CA THR A 99 2.73 8.77 1.13
C THR A 99 3.57 7.66 1.74
N ILE A 100 4.78 7.46 1.21
CA ILE A 100 5.75 6.48 1.72
C ILE A 100 6.81 7.23 2.53
N VAL A 101 7.10 6.79 3.75
CA VAL A 101 8.11 7.41 4.63
C VAL A 101 9.24 6.43 4.86
N LEU A 102 10.42 6.75 4.33
CA LEU A 102 11.65 5.96 4.49
C LEU A 102 12.88 6.85 4.28
N GLU A 103 14.04 6.47 4.83
CA GLU A 103 15.29 7.21 4.62
C GLU A 103 16.00 6.80 3.33
N LYS A 104 16.01 5.50 3.02
CA LYS A 104 16.68 4.90 1.84
C LYS A 104 15.88 3.67 1.34
N PRO A 105 15.95 3.41 0.00
CA PRO A 105 16.53 4.22 -1.08
C PRO A 105 15.64 5.42 -1.46
N ARG A 106 16.14 6.32 -2.34
CA ARG A 106 15.29 7.35 -2.97
C ARG A 106 14.32 6.67 -3.94
N LEU A 107 13.04 7.06 -3.89
CA LEU A 107 11.99 6.43 -4.68
C LEU A 107 11.62 7.20 -5.95
N GLN A 108 12.17 8.38 -6.18
CA GLN A 108 11.77 9.29 -7.27
C GLN A 108 11.74 8.60 -8.64
N ASP A 109 12.74 7.78 -8.95
CA ASP A 109 12.87 7.12 -10.24
C ASP A 109 11.88 5.94 -10.43
N PHE A 110 11.27 5.47 -9.35
CA PHE A 110 10.33 4.35 -9.32
C PHE A 110 8.86 4.77 -9.21
N ILE A 111 8.59 6.05 -8.93
CA ILE A 111 7.22 6.54 -8.69
C ILE A 111 6.30 6.28 -9.88
N LEU A 112 6.79 6.51 -11.10
CA LEU A 112 5.99 6.29 -12.31
C LEU A 112 5.58 4.83 -12.44
N GLU A 113 6.53 3.90 -12.32
CA GLU A 113 6.28 2.45 -12.43
C GLU A 113 5.33 1.96 -11.32
N MET A 114 5.50 2.45 -10.09
CA MET A 114 4.57 2.15 -8.98
C MET A 114 3.14 2.61 -9.30
N ARG A 115 2.96 3.82 -9.83
CA ARG A 115 1.65 4.34 -10.24
C ARG A 115 1.03 3.52 -11.37
N GLU A 116 1.80 3.12 -12.36
CA GLU A 116 1.37 2.26 -13.47
C GLU A 116 0.91 0.88 -12.97
N ASN A 117 1.63 0.30 -12.01
CA ASN A 117 1.26 -0.98 -11.42
C ASN A 117 -0.06 -0.88 -10.65
N ILE A 118 -0.23 0.13 -9.80
CA ILE A 118 -1.48 0.36 -9.08
C ILE A 118 -2.62 0.61 -10.08
N SER A 119 -2.41 1.45 -11.10
CA SER A 119 -3.38 1.72 -12.16
C SER A 119 -3.93 0.43 -12.78
N ARG A 120 -3.04 -0.52 -13.11
CA ARG A 120 -3.43 -1.83 -13.65
C ARG A 120 -4.16 -2.70 -12.63
N LEU A 121 -3.71 -2.71 -11.37
CA LEU A 121 -4.28 -3.58 -10.34
C LEU A 121 -5.71 -3.20 -9.93
N ILE A 122 -6.04 -1.90 -9.96
CA ILE A 122 -7.36 -1.39 -9.56
C ILE A 122 -8.15 -0.75 -10.71
N SER A 123 -7.68 -0.91 -11.96
CA SER A 123 -8.33 -0.37 -13.17
C SER A 123 -8.68 1.12 -13.07
N LEU A 124 -7.76 1.93 -12.54
CA LEU A 124 -7.91 3.37 -12.35
C LEU A 124 -6.91 4.14 -13.22
N ASP A 125 -7.35 5.24 -13.85
CA ASP A 125 -6.48 6.09 -14.64
C ASP A 125 -5.31 6.62 -13.80
N ILE A 126 -4.11 6.60 -14.37
CA ILE A 126 -2.86 6.95 -13.68
C ILE A 126 -2.83 8.39 -13.16
N ASP A 127 -3.54 9.32 -13.81
CA ASP A 127 -3.67 10.72 -13.39
C ASP A 127 -4.47 10.89 -12.09
N ARG A 128 -5.17 9.85 -11.65
CA ARG A 128 -5.92 9.78 -10.39
C ARG A 128 -5.14 9.10 -9.26
N ILE A 129 -3.88 8.71 -9.50
CA ILE A 129 -3.03 8.03 -8.52
C ILE A 129 -1.83 8.92 -8.21
N SER A 130 -1.75 9.39 -6.97
CA SER A 130 -0.61 10.14 -6.44
C SER A 130 0.22 9.25 -5.52
N ILE A 131 1.55 9.25 -5.72
CA ILE A 131 2.51 8.63 -4.79
C ILE A 131 3.59 9.66 -4.49
N LYS A 132 3.79 9.93 -3.20
CA LYS A 132 4.82 10.82 -2.65
C LYS A 132 5.72 10.04 -1.72
N SER A 133 6.97 10.40 -1.63
CA SER A 133 7.89 9.87 -0.63
C SER A 133 8.51 10.99 0.21
N SER A 134 8.74 10.71 1.47
CA SER A 134 9.40 11.62 2.41
C SER A 134 10.36 10.85 3.30
N THR A 135 11.29 11.56 3.92
CA THR A 135 12.13 11.03 5.00
C THR A 135 11.56 11.45 6.35
N SER A 136 12.07 10.86 7.44
CA SER A 136 11.82 11.33 8.80
C SER A 136 12.94 12.22 9.32
N GLN A 137 13.78 12.80 8.44
CA GLN A 137 14.89 13.69 8.78
C GLN A 137 15.88 13.07 9.77
N LYS A 138 16.15 11.77 9.63
CA LYS A 138 17.00 10.95 10.50
C LYS A 138 16.50 10.83 11.95
N ILE A 139 15.20 11.06 12.17
CA ILE A 139 14.56 10.96 13.50
C ILE A 139 13.85 9.62 13.63
N GLY A 140 13.99 8.98 14.80
CA GLY A 140 13.29 7.77 15.18
C GLY A 140 13.68 6.51 14.40
N LEU A 141 12.83 5.51 14.42
CA LEU A 141 13.08 4.20 13.78
C LEU A 141 13.25 4.31 12.27
N ILE A 142 12.43 5.12 11.62
CA ILE A 142 12.54 5.34 10.17
C ILE A 142 13.85 6.05 9.86
N GLY A 143 14.18 7.10 10.61
CA GLY A 143 15.42 7.85 10.44
C GLY A 143 16.70 7.04 10.61
N ASN A 144 16.62 5.95 11.37
CA ASN A 144 17.71 4.99 11.57
C ASN A 144 17.65 3.79 10.61
N ASN A 145 16.81 3.82 9.57
CA ASN A 145 16.58 2.72 8.63
C ASN A 145 16.14 1.40 9.30
N GLN A 146 15.43 1.47 10.42
CA GLN A 146 14.90 0.32 11.14
C GLN A 146 13.42 0.04 10.83
N ALA A 147 12.76 0.98 10.16
CA ALA A 147 11.36 0.88 9.80
C ALA A 147 11.05 1.66 8.53
N ILE A 148 9.92 1.32 7.92
CA ILE A 148 9.27 2.00 6.82
C ILE A 148 7.79 2.16 7.15
N ALA A 149 7.18 3.28 6.74
CA ALA A 149 5.75 3.52 6.89
C ALA A 149 5.11 3.90 5.55
N CYS A 150 3.85 3.54 5.39
CA CYS A 150 3.04 3.95 4.27
C CYS A 150 1.66 4.38 4.73
N TYR A 151 1.18 5.47 4.16
CA TYR A 151 -0.15 6.03 4.37
C TYR A 151 -0.86 6.09 3.03
N SER A 152 -2.10 5.61 2.98
CA SER A 152 -2.94 5.68 1.79
C SER A 152 -4.28 6.32 2.12
N SER A 153 -4.75 7.18 1.24
CA SER A 153 -6.11 7.72 1.29
C SER A 153 -6.79 7.51 -0.04
N ILE A 154 -8.05 7.12 -0.02
CA ILE A 154 -8.88 7.02 -1.22
C ILE A 154 -10.18 7.80 -1.05
N LEU A 155 -10.66 8.33 -2.16
CA LEU A 155 -12.03 8.80 -2.29
C LEU A 155 -12.80 7.82 -3.16
N VAL A 156 -13.95 7.37 -2.67
CA VAL A 156 -14.85 6.48 -3.43
C VAL A 156 -16.24 7.09 -3.54
N LYS A 157 -16.96 6.72 -4.57
CA LYS A 157 -18.34 7.17 -4.84
C LYS A 157 -19.16 6.06 -5.46
N LYS A 158 -20.48 6.12 -5.21
CA LYS A 158 -21.51 5.42 -6.00
C LYS A 158 -21.93 6.22 -7.21
#